data_cfc7cbecb81b27a6b3558edb3e7c0a38
#
_entry.id   cfc7cbecb81b27a6b3558edb3e7c0a38
#
_cell.length_a   1.000
_cell.length_b   1.000
_cell.length_c   1.000
_cell.angle_alpha   90.00
_cell.angle_beta   90.00
_cell.angle_gamma   90.00
#
_symmetry.space_group_name_H-M   'P 1'
#
loop_
_entity.id
_entity.type
_entity.pdbx_description
1 polymer ?
#
loop_
_entity_poly.entity_id
_entity_poly.type
_entity_poly.pdbx_seq_one_letter_code
_entity_poly.pdbx_strand_id
1 'polypeptide(L)'
;QPTRLCSMTLTSGSTGLPKAAVHTYQAHLASAEGVLSLIPFGDHDDWLLSLPLFHVSGQGIMWRWLYAGARMTVRDKQPLEQMLAGCTHASLVPTQLWRLLVNRSSVSLKAVLLGGAAIPVELTEQAREQGIRCFCGYGLTEFASTVCAKEADGLADVGSPLPGREVKIVNDEVWLRAASMAEGYWRNGQR
;
A
#
# COMPACT_ATOMS: atom_id res chain seq x y z
N GLN A 1 -15.83 5.17 17.55
CA GLN A 1 -16.46 3.82 17.42
C GLN A 1 -15.79 3.11 16.24
N PRO A 2 -15.19 1.92 16.43
CA PRO A 2 -14.44 1.21 15.37
C PRO A 2 -15.26 0.90 14.11
N THR A 3 -16.55 0.58 14.29
CA THR A 3 -17.48 0.24 13.22
C THR A 3 -18.06 1.45 12.48
N ARG A 4 -17.68 2.68 12.87
CA ARG A 4 -18.14 3.88 12.16
C ARG A 4 -17.51 3.96 10.78
N LEU A 5 -18.33 4.29 9.77
CA LEU A 5 -17.85 4.56 8.41
C LEU A 5 -16.98 5.81 8.41
N CYS A 6 -15.85 5.76 7.72
CA CYS A 6 -14.89 6.87 7.72
C CYS A 6 -14.37 7.27 6.35
N SER A 7 -14.48 6.41 5.34
CA SER A 7 -14.02 6.74 4.00
C SER A 7 -14.92 6.14 2.91
N MET A 8 -14.95 6.84 1.78
CA MET A 8 -15.53 6.37 0.52
C MET A 8 -14.48 6.58 -0.57
N THR A 9 -14.02 5.50 -1.16
CA THR A 9 -12.96 5.54 -2.17
C THR A 9 -13.50 5.04 -3.50
N LEU A 10 -13.43 5.87 -4.52
CA LEU A 10 -13.87 5.51 -5.86
C LEU A 10 -13.08 4.31 -6.39
N THR A 11 -13.78 3.36 -6.94
CA THR A 11 -13.20 2.24 -7.68
C THR A 11 -13.40 2.47 -9.17
N SER A 12 -12.38 2.18 -9.97
CA SER A 12 -12.50 2.10 -11.42
C SER A 12 -13.20 0.80 -11.78
N GLY A 13 -14.54 0.80 -11.73
CA GLY A 13 -15.32 -0.36 -12.15
C GLY A 13 -15.17 -0.60 -13.65
N SER A 14 -14.84 -1.83 -14.03
CA SER A 14 -14.72 -2.24 -15.44
C SER A 14 -16.06 -2.22 -16.19
N THR A 15 -17.19 -2.02 -15.52
CA THR A 15 -18.52 -2.26 -16.07
C THR A 15 -19.56 -1.26 -15.56
N GLY A 16 -19.37 0.04 -15.69
CA GLY A 16 -20.49 0.94 -15.41
C GLY A 16 -20.18 2.24 -14.67
N LEU A 17 -21.22 2.82 -14.06
CA LEU A 17 -21.12 4.07 -13.32
C LEU A 17 -20.15 3.95 -12.12
N PRO A 18 -19.41 5.02 -11.80
CA PRO A 18 -18.53 5.05 -10.66
C PRO A 18 -19.22 4.61 -9.37
N LYS A 19 -18.56 3.78 -8.60
CA LYS A 19 -19.00 3.37 -7.26
C LYS A 19 -17.87 3.60 -6.27
N ALA A 20 -18.19 3.85 -5.02
CA ALA A 20 -17.21 4.04 -3.97
C ALA A 20 -17.26 2.89 -2.97
N ALA A 21 -16.12 2.27 -2.71
CA ALA A 21 -15.96 1.33 -1.60
C ALA A 21 -16.00 2.08 -0.27
N VAL A 22 -16.81 1.61 0.66
CA VAL A 22 -17.04 2.26 1.96
C VAL A 22 -16.34 1.49 3.05
N HIS A 23 -15.45 2.15 3.80
CA HIS A 23 -14.68 1.50 4.85
C HIS A 23 -14.95 2.10 6.24
N THR A 24 -14.84 1.26 7.25
CA THR A 24 -14.83 1.65 8.66
C THR A 24 -13.42 2.02 9.12
N TYR A 25 -13.31 2.68 10.27
CA TYR A 25 -12.03 2.86 10.97
C TYR A 25 -11.33 1.53 11.22
N GLN A 26 -12.09 0.53 11.68
CA GLN A 26 -11.57 -0.81 11.95
C GLN A 26 -10.95 -1.46 10.70
N ALA A 27 -11.59 -1.31 9.55
CA ALA A 27 -11.08 -1.87 8.29
C ALA A 27 -9.72 -1.28 7.92
N HIS A 28 -9.56 0.04 8.05
CA HIS A 28 -8.29 0.69 7.78
C HIS A 28 -7.20 0.34 8.79
N LEU A 29 -7.54 0.26 10.09
CA LEU A 29 -6.59 -0.15 11.13
C LEU A 29 -6.14 -1.59 10.93
N ALA A 30 -7.06 -2.51 10.61
CA ALA A 30 -6.72 -3.90 10.28
C ALA A 30 -5.82 -4.00 9.02
N SER A 31 -6.04 -3.11 8.04
CA SER A 31 -5.15 -3.01 6.88
C SER A 31 -3.75 -2.55 7.28
N ALA A 32 -3.64 -1.53 8.11
CA ALA A 32 -2.35 -1.01 8.60
C ALA A 32 -1.59 -2.06 9.41
N GLU A 33 -2.27 -2.69 10.38
CA GLU A 33 -1.69 -3.74 11.23
C GLU A 33 -1.07 -4.87 10.41
N GLY A 34 -1.80 -5.37 9.41
CA GLY A 34 -1.30 -6.46 8.58
C GLY A 34 -0.05 -6.08 7.79
N VAL A 35 0.05 -4.87 7.25
CA VAL A 35 1.28 -4.42 6.56
C VAL A 35 2.43 -4.24 7.55
N LEU A 36 2.16 -3.69 8.73
CA LEU A 36 3.18 -3.44 9.75
C LEU A 36 3.65 -4.70 10.46
N SER A 37 2.92 -5.81 10.35
CA SER A 37 3.43 -7.12 10.77
C SER A 37 4.59 -7.63 9.91
N LEU A 38 4.68 -7.14 8.67
CA LEU A 38 5.73 -7.51 7.71
C LEU A 38 6.81 -6.44 7.60
N ILE A 39 6.43 -5.15 7.56
CA ILE A 39 7.34 -4.03 7.36
C ILE A 39 7.59 -3.34 8.71
N PRO A 40 8.81 -3.47 9.29
CA PRO A 40 9.16 -2.75 10.50
C PRO A 40 9.06 -1.25 10.29
N PHE A 41 8.25 -0.58 11.13
CA PHE A 41 8.02 0.87 11.06
C PHE A 41 7.63 1.37 12.45
N GLY A 42 8.41 2.28 13.02
CA GLY A 42 8.23 2.75 14.40
C GLY A 42 8.58 4.23 14.57
N ASP A 43 8.69 4.66 15.81
CA ASP A 43 8.82 6.07 16.25
C ASP A 43 10.01 6.84 15.64
N HIS A 44 11.07 6.14 15.25
CA HIS A 44 12.25 6.72 14.59
C HIS A 44 12.17 6.69 13.06
N ASP A 45 11.11 6.16 12.50
CA ASP A 45 10.91 6.04 11.06
C ASP A 45 9.98 7.13 10.52
N ASP A 46 10.13 7.40 9.22
CA ASP A 46 9.37 8.43 8.51
C ASP A 46 8.90 7.88 7.17
N TRP A 47 7.59 7.84 6.97
CA TRP A 47 6.98 7.40 5.71
C TRP A 47 6.55 8.61 4.89
N LEU A 48 7.07 8.73 3.67
CA LEU A 48 6.60 9.77 2.75
C LEU A 48 5.17 9.49 2.31
N LEU A 49 4.29 10.49 2.38
CA LEU A 49 2.99 10.45 1.71
C LEU A 49 3.20 10.64 0.20
N SER A 50 3.64 9.57 -0.46
CA SER A 50 4.06 9.54 -1.87
C SER A 50 2.91 9.26 -2.84
N LEU A 51 1.77 8.81 -2.34
CA LEU A 51 0.60 8.40 -3.13
C LEU A 51 -0.63 9.22 -2.72
N PRO A 52 -1.56 9.46 -3.65
CA PRO A 52 -2.69 10.35 -3.40
C PRO A 52 -3.70 9.76 -2.41
N LEU A 53 -4.28 10.62 -1.55
CA LEU A 53 -5.28 10.24 -0.55
C LEU A 53 -6.65 9.85 -1.14
N PHE A 54 -6.91 10.14 -2.41
CA PHE A 54 -8.11 9.66 -3.09
C PHE A 54 -8.02 8.20 -3.55
N HIS A 55 -6.86 7.55 -3.32
CA HIS A 55 -6.67 6.10 -3.46
C HIS A 55 -6.37 5.47 -2.10
N VAL A 56 -6.77 4.20 -1.92
CA VAL A 56 -6.49 3.44 -0.69
C VAL A 56 -5.00 3.25 -0.43
N SER A 57 -4.16 3.31 -1.44
CA SER A 57 -2.70 3.25 -1.29
C SER A 57 -2.13 4.45 -0.53
N GLY A 58 -2.60 5.66 -0.82
CA GLY A 58 -2.24 6.86 -0.06
C GLY A 58 -2.87 6.89 1.33
N GLN A 59 -4.15 6.52 1.43
CA GLN A 59 -4.83 6.38 2.73
C GLN A 59 -4.11 5.37 3.62
N GLY A 60 -3.63 4.25 3.06
CA GLY A 60 -2.88 3.24 3.80
C GLY A 60 -1.60 3.79 4.44
N ILE A 61 -0.91 4.75 3.82
CA ILE A 61 0.25 5.42 4.43
C ILE A 61 -0.17 6.16 5.70
N MET A 62 -1.24 6.95 5.61
CA MET A 62 -1.78 7.70 6.75
C MET A 62 -2.21 6.77 7.89
N TRP A 63 -2.87 5.66 7.60
CA TRP A 63 -3.33 4.73 8.61
C TRP A 63 -2.18 3.96 9.27
N ARG A 64 -1.13 3.61 8.53
CA ARG A 64 0.10 3.01 9.09
C ARG A 64 0.84 3.98 10.00
N TRP A 65 0.98 5.24 9.59
CA TRP A 65 1.53 6.30 10.44
C TRP A 65 0.77 6.43 11.75
N LEU A 66 -0.56 6.52 11.67
CA LEU A 66 -1.42 6.67 12.85
C LEU A 66 -1.33 5.45 13.77
N TYR A 67 -1.34 4.23 13.19
CA TYR A 67 -1.26 2.98 13.95
C TYR A 67 0.09 2.81 14.67
N ALA A 68 1.18 3.13 14.00
CA ALA A 68 2.53 2.95 14.53
C ALA A 68 2.97 4.04 15.51
N GLY A 69 2.32 5.22 15.51
CA GLY A 69 2.79 6.38 16.26
C GLY A 69 4.14 6.92 15.75
N ALA A 70 4.44 6.68 14.48
CA ALA A 70 5.68 7.07 13.80
C ALA A 70 5.59 8.49 13.20
N ARG A 71 6.46 8.81 12.24
CA ARG A 71 6.38 10.06 11.48
C ARG A 71 5.84 9.84 10.07
N MET A 72 5.18 10.85 9.54
CA MET A 72 4.74 10.91 8.15
C MET A 72 5.15 12.26 7.56
N THR A 73 5.93 12.21 6.50
CA THR A 73 6.31 13.42 5.75
C THR A 73 5.31 13.71 4.65
N VAL A 74 4.82 14.95 4.62
CA VAL A 74 4.00 15.50 3.55
C VAL A 74 4.75 16.65 2.91
N ARG A 75 4.90 16.64 1.60
CA ARG A 75 5.63 17.68 0.85
C ARG A 75 4.87 18.12 -0.38
N ASP A 76 5.10 19.36 -0.78
CA ASP A 76 4.62 19.86 -2.06
C ASP A 76 5.23 19.07 -3.21
N LYS A 77 4.53 19.08 -4.35
CA LYS A 77 4.95 18.33 -5.53
C LYS A 77 6.29 18.83 -6.05
N GLN A 78 7.28 17.99 -6.00
CA GLN A 78 8.64 18.19 -6.49
C GLN A 78 9.23 16.85 -6.95
N PRO A 79 10.44 16.80 -7.52
CA PRO A 79 11.07 15.53 -7.87
C PRO A 79 11.11 14.55 -6.71
N LEU A 80 10.81 13.27 -6.97
CA LEU A 80 10.60 12.25 -5.93
C LEU A 80 11.79 12.09 -4.99
N GLU A 81 13.02 12.18 -5.51
CA GLU A 81 14.25 12.14 -4.71
C GLU A 81 14.34 13.27 -3.68
N GLN A 82 13.83 14.45 -4.01
CA GLN A 82 13.79 15.58 -3.08
C GLN A 82 12.69 15.38 -2.03
N MET A 83 11.55 14.81 -2.43
CA MET A 83 10.47 14.48 -1.49
C MET A 83 10.92 13.40 -0.50
N LEU A 84 11.77 12.48 -0.91
CA LEU A 84 12.27 11.37 -0.08
C LEU A 84 13.40 11.78 0.89
N ALA A 85 13.93 13.00 0.80
CA ALA A 85 15.01 13.43 1.67
C ALA A 85 14.63 13.31 3.15
N GLY A 86 15.39 12.50 3.91
CA GLY A 86 15.17 12.22 5.32
C GLY A 86 14.08 11.17 5.62
N CYS A 87 13.36 10.68 4.62
CA CYS A 87 12.40 9.61 4.81
C CYS A 87 13.09 8.24 4.86
N THR A 88 12.54 7.32 5.65
CA THR A 88 13.02 5.94 5.79
C THR A 88 12.15 4.94 5.02
N HIS A 89 10.89 5.29 4.76
CA HIS A 89 9.90 4.44 4.11
C HIS A 89 9.17 5.18 2.99
N ALA A 90 8.80 4.45 1.95
CA ALA A 90 7.94 4.95 0.89
C ALA A 90 7.01 3.84 0.36
N SER A 91 5.84 4.25 -0.14
CA SER A 91 5.01 3.41 -1.01
C SER A 91 5.16 3.93 -2.43
N LEU A 92 5.56 3.07 -3.36
CA LEU A 92 5.84 3.46 -4.72
C LEU A 92 5.18 2.49 -5.71
N VAL A 93 4.92 2.99 -6.91
CA VAL A 93 4.69 2.11 -8.06
C VAL A 93 6.04 1.73 -8.69
N PRO A 94 6.14 0.60 -9.40
CA PRO A 94 7.42 0.14 -9.96
C PRO A 94 8.15 1.17 -10.82
N THR A 95 7.43 1.96 -11.61
CA THR A 95 8.02 3.01 -12.45
C THR A 95 8.66 4.15 -11.66
N GLN A 96 8.18 4.45 -10.46
CA GLN A 96 8.78 5.44 -9.58
C GLN A 96 10.10 4.92 -8.99
N LEU A 97 10.11 3.67 -8.52
CA LEU A 97 11.34 3.05 -8.03
C LEU A 97 12.40 2.96 -9.14
N TRP A 98 12.01 2.51 -10.33
CA TRP A 98 12.91 2.46 -11.49
C TRP A 98 13.60 3.81 -11.76
N ARG A 99 12.84 4.91 -11.76
CA ARG A 99 13.40 6.26 -11.96
C ARG A 99 14.42 6.64 -10.90
N LEU A 100 14.14 6.31 -9.63
CA LEU A 100 15.09 6.57 -8.53
C LEU A 100 16.41 5.81 -8.74
N LEU A 101 16.34 4.54 -9.13
CA LEU A 101 17.52 3.69 -9.32
C LEU A 101 18.34 4.13 -10.52
N VAL A 102 17.69 4.44 -11.66
CA VAL A 102 18.36 4.91 -12.88
C VAL A 102 19.07 6.25 -12.64
N ASN A 103 18.44 7.16 -11.92
CA ASN A 103 19.01 8.45 -11.61
C ASN A 103 20.10 8.38 -10.51
N ARG A 104 20.37 7.19 -9.98
CA ARG A 104 21.29 6.98 -8.84
C ARG A 104 21.03 7.97 -7.70
N SER A 105 19.77 8.22 -7.41
CA SER A 105 19.35 9.16 -6.40
C SER A 105 19.85 8.72 -5.02
N SER A 106 20.54 9.60 -4.30
CA SER A 106 20.98 9.34 -2.94
C SER A 106 19.78 9.45 -1.99
N VAL A 107 19.13 8.32 -1.71
CA VAL A 107 18.01 8.22 -0.78
C VAL A 107 18.37 7.28 0.37
N SER A 108 17.92 7.61 1.58
CA SER A 108 18.17 6.81 2.80
C SER A 108 17.01 5.88 3.13
N LEU A 109 16.39 5.29 2.11
CA LEU A 109 15.25 4.39 2.28
C LEU A 109 15.68 3.06 2.89
N LYS A 110 15.03 2.69 3.99
CA LYS A 110 15.16 1.35 4.60
C LYS A 110 14.22 0.34 3.92
N ALA A 111 13.01 0.79 3.57
CA ALA A 111 11.98 -0.07 2.99
C ALA A 111 11.10 0.67 2.00
N VAL A 112 10.72 -0.04 0.94
CA VAL A 112 9.74 0.42 -0.06
C VAL A 112 8.66 -0.64 -0.23
N LEU A 113 7.40 -0.23 -0.05
CA LEU A 113 6.23 -1.05 -0.40
C LEU A 113 5.86 -0.76 -1.85
N LEU A 114 5.96 -1.77 -2.70
CA LEU A 114 5.61 -1.72 -4.11
C LEU A 114 4.23 -2.33 -4.35
N GLY A 115 3.45 -1.71 -5.22
CA GLY A 115 2.14 -2.21 -5.60
C GLY A 115 1.53 -1.45 -6.77
N GLY A 116 0.28 -1.77 -7.10
CA GLY A 116 -0.48 -1.10 -8.16
C GLY A 116 -0.18 -1.56 -9.58
N ALA A 117 0.87 -2.35 -9.80
CA ALA A 117 1.24 -2.95 -11.07
C ALA A 117 2.12 -4.19 -10.85
N ALA A 118 2.37 -4.95 -11.92
CA ALA A 118 3.35 -6.04 -11.90
C ALA A 118 4.74 -5.51 -11.50
N ILE A 119 5.42 -6.22 -10.61
CA ILE A 119 6.72 -5.82 -10.05
C ILE A 119 7.81 -6.70 -10.67
N PRO A 120 8.67 -6.13 -11.55
CA PRO A 120 9.78 -6.89 -12.13
C PRO A 120 10.78 -7.32 -11.05
N VAL A 121 11.24 -8.56 -11.10
CA VAL A 121 12.23 -9.12 -10.16
C VAL A 121 13.54 -8.33 -10.24
N GLU A 122 14.00 -8.02 -11.44
CA GLU A 122 15.24 -7.29 -11.70
C GLU A 122 15.23 -5.91 -11.04
N LEU A 123 14.05 -5.27 -10.94
CA LEU A 123 13.90 -3.96 -10.29
C LEU A 123 14.15 -4.07 -8.78
N THR A 124 13.64 -5.10 -8.14
CA THR A 124 13.81 -5.33 -6.70
C THR A 124 15.23 -5.77 -6.36
N GLU A 125 15.89 -6.51 -7.26
CA GLU A 125 17.30 -6.89 -7.13
C GLU A 125 18.23 -5.67 -7.22
N GLN A 126 18.01 -4.79 -8.21
CA GLN A 126 18.74 -3.53 -8.32
C GLN A 126 18.55 -2.62 -7.09
N ALA A 127 17.35 -2.57 -6.52
CA ALA A 127 17.07 -1.83 -5.29
C ALA A 127 17.86 -2.43 -4.11
N ARG A 128 17.87 -3.75 -3.99
CA ARG A 128 18.61 -4.47 -2.95
C ARG A 128 20.13 -4.20 -3.03
N GLU A 129 20.70 -4.13 -4.23
CA GLU A 129 22.12 -3.78 -4.44
C GLU A 129 22.44 -2.36 -3.94
N GLN A 130 21.45 -1.47 -3.90
CA GLN A 130 21.56 -0.12 -3.35
C GLN A 130 21.12 -0.03 -1.86
N GLY A 131 20.92 -1.17 -1.19
CA GLY A 131 20.57 -1.24 0.23
C GLY A 131 19.10 -0.97 0.54
N ILE A 132 18.21 -0.96 -0.47
CA ILE A 132 16.77 -0.70 -0.31
C ILE A 132 16.03 -2.06 -0.24
N ARG A 133 15.37 -2.33 0.88
CA ARG A 133 14.49 -3.50 1.00
C ARG A 133 13.16 -3.22 0.28
N CYS A 134 12.79 -4.09 -0.64
CA CYS A 134 11.51 -3.99 -1.35
C CYS A 134 10.52 -5.01 -0.81
N PHE A 135 9.29 -4.58 -0.62
CA PHE A 135 8.15 -5.41 -0.26
C PHE A 135 7.14 -5.38 -1.41
N CYS A 136 6.87 -6.55 -1.98
CA CYS A 136 5.98 -6.71 -3.11
C CYS A 136 4.56 -6.97 -2.60
N GLY A 137 3.62 -6.09 -2.92
CA GLY A 137 2.25 -6.15 -2.44
C GLY A 137 1.21 -6.29 -3.55
N TYR A 138 0.16 -7.05 -3.25
CA TYR A 138 -1.09 -7.13 -4.00
C TYR A 138 -2.25 -6.66 -3.14
N GLY A 139 -3.11 -5.86 -3.71
CA GLY A 139 -4.29 -5.38 -2.99
C GLY A 139 -5.29 -4.70 -3.92
N LEU A 140 -6.41 -4.30 -3.36
CA LEU A 140 -7.48 -3.61 -4.06
C LEU A 140 -8.18 -2.61 -3.15
N THR A 141 -8.94 -1.73 -3.78
CA THR A 141 -9.70 -0.69 -3.08
C THR A 141 -10.66 -1.27 -2.05
N GLU A 142 -11.32 -2.37 -2.38
CA GLU A 142 -12.31 -3.04 -1.55
C GLU A 142 -11.73 -3.63 -0.25
N PHE A 143 -10.42 -3.80 -0.16
CA PHE A 143 -9.71 -4.34 1.01
C PHE A 143 -8.80 -3.31 1.69
N ALA A 144 -9.09 -2.04 1.53
CA ALA A 144 -8.35 -0.93 2.13
C ALA A 144 -6.83 -1.00 1.88
N SER A 145 -6.41 -1.42 0.69
CA SER A 145 -5.06 -1.52 0.15
C SER A 145 -4.53 -2.96 0.09
N THR A 146 -3.53 -3.34 0.90
CA THR A 146 -2.72 -4.55 0.71
C THR A 146 -3.37 -5.80 1.32
N VAL A 147 -3.48 -6.86 0.53
CA VAL A 147 -4.00 -8.18 0.94
C VAL A 147 -2.87 -9.19 1.10
N CYS A 148 -2.04 -9.34 0.08
CA CYS A 148 -0.85 -10.20 0.12
C CYS A 148 0.40 -9.34 0.02
N ALA A 149 1.46 -9.73 0.69
CA ALA A 149 2.77 -9.12 0.52
C ALA A 149 3.88 -10.05 0.98
N LYS A 150 5.08 -9.82 0.45
CA LYS A 150 6.34 -10.42 0.91
C LYS A 150 7.50 -9.45 0.74
N GLU A 151 8.59 -9.66 1.47
CA GLU A 151 9.87 -9.08 1.08
C GLU A 151 10.34 -9.74 -0.22
N ALA A 152 10.90 -8.96 -1.13
CA ALA A 152 11.39 -9.44 -2.42
C ALA A 152 12.49 -10.50 -2.23
N ASP A 153 12.33 -11.66 -2.85
CA ASP A 153 13.17 -12.85 -2.71
C ASP A 153 13.67 -13.41 -4.04
N GLY A 154 13.52 -12.66 -5.12
CA GLY A 154 13.88 -13.08 -6.47
C GLY A 154 12.80 -13.87 -7.21
N LEU A 155 11.60 -14.03 -6.63
CA LEU A 155 10.47 -14.70 -7.27
C LEU A 155 9.39 -13.68 -7.67
N ALA A 156 8.80 -13.88 -8.84
CA ALA A 156 7.80 -12.96 -9.43
C ALA A 156 6.39 -13.23 -8.88
N ASP A 157 6.23 -13.26 -7.55
CA ASP A 157 4.95 -13.38 -6.88
C ASP A 157 4.79 -12.31 -5.79
N VAL A 158 3.64 -12.25 -5.15
CA VAL A 158 3.31 -11.28 -4.10
C VAL A 158 3.23 -11.90 -2.71
N GLY A 159 3.76 -13.09 -2.56
CA GLY A 159 3.81 -13.81 -1.28
C GLY A 159 2.46 -14.31 -0.80
N SER A 160 2.35 -14.42 0.51
CA SER A 160 1.19 -14.96 1.20
C SER A 160 0.23 -13.87 1.67
N PRO A 161 -1.03 -14.23 1.99
CA PRO A 161 -1.94 -13.32 2.66
C PRO A 161 -1.35 -12.78 3.96
N LEU A 162 -1.46 -11.48 4.17
CA LEU A 162 -1.07 -10.85 5.43
C LEU A 162 -1.98 -11.32 6.57
N PRO A 163 -1.56 -11.22 7.84
CA PRO A 163 -2.39 -11.61 8.98
C PRO A 163 -3.80 -11.01 8.92
N GLY A 164 -4.81 -11.83 9.24
CA GLY A 164 -6.22 -11.43 9.18
C GLY A 164 -6.83 -11.39 7.77
N ARG A 165 -6.12 -11.92 6.75
CA ARG A 165 -6.63 -12.08 5.38
C ARG A 165 -6.71 -13.56 5.02
N GLU A 166 -7.72 -13.90 4.26
CA GLU A 166 -7.88 -15.22 3.68
C GLU A 166 -8.00 -15.09 2.17
N VAL A 167 -7.28 -15.93 1.45
CA VAL A 167 -7.30 -16.01 0.00
C VAL A 167 -7.62 -17.43 -0.40
N LYS A 168 -8.56 -17.59 -1.31
CA LYS A 168 -8.93 -18.89 -1.88
C LYS A 168 -9.13 -18.74 -3.39
N ILE A 169 -8.65 -19.71 -4.15
CA ILE A 169 -8.91 -19.80 -5.58
C ILE A 169 -10.05 -20.80 -5.79
N VAL A 170 -11.09 -20.35 -6.46
CA VAL A 170 -12.30 -21.15 -6.77
C VAL A 170 -12.62 -20.94 -8.25
N ASN A 171 -12.53 -21.98 -9.05
CA ASN A 171 -12.78 -21.91 -10.51
C ASN A 171 -12.04 -20.76 -11.20
N ASP A 172 -10.73 -20.65 -10.94
CA ASP A 172 -9.84 -19.61 -11.45
C ASP A 172 -10.19 -18.18 -11.00
N GLU A 173 -11.09 -18.01 -10.04
CA GLU A 173 -11.40 -16.74 -9.39
C GLU A 173 -10.70 -16.61 -8.04
N VAL A 174 -10.19 -15.42 -7.75
CA VAL A 174 -9.59 -15.09 -6.44
C VAL A 174 -10.68 -14.62 -5.49
N TRP A 175 -10.95 -15.41 -4.47
CA TRP A 175 -11.87 -15.08 -3.40
C TRP A 175 -11.12 -14.58 -2.18
N LEU A 176 -11.56 -13.46 -1.63
CA LEU A 176 -10.88 -12.78 -0.53
C LEU A 176 -11.83 -12.54 0.63
N ARG A 177 -11.31 -12.71 1.85
CA ARG A 177 -11.98 -12.32 3.09
C ARG A 177 -10.97 -11.67 4.04
N ALA A 178 -11.34 -10.54 4.66
CA ALA A 178 -10.50 -9.86 5.64
C ALA A 178 -11.32 -8.90 6.50
N ALA A 179 -10.80 -8.58 7.69
CA ALA A 179 -11.33 -7.50 8.53
C ALA A 179 -11.16 -6.11 7.88
N SER A 180 -10.29 -5.98 6.88
CA SER A 180 -10.08 -4.76 6.10
C SER A 180 -11.04 -4.62 4.90
N MET A 181 -11.98 -5.55 4.72
CA MET A 181 -12.94 -5.50 3.62
C MET A 181 -13.91 -4.33 3.79
N ALA A 182 -14.29 -3.71 2.66
CA ALA A 182 -15.32 -2.68 2.62
C ALA A 182 -16.68 -3.22 3.08
N GLU A 183 -17.46 -2.38 3.73
CA GLU A 183 -18.83 -2.67 4.17
C GLU A 183 -19.81 -2.77 2.99
N GLY A 184 -19.40 -2.33 1.81
CA GLY A 184 -20.19 -2.33 0.58
C GLY A 184 -19.79 -1.17 -0.32
N TYR A 185 -20.65 -0.91 -1.31
CA TYR A 185 -20.44 0.19 -2.24
C TYR A 185 -21.50 1.27 -2.06
N TRP A 186 -21.05 2.51 -2.10
CA TRP A 186 -21.93 3.66 -2.25
C TRP A 186 -22.16 3.94 -3.73
N ARG A 187 -23.43 4.00 -4.16
CA ARG A 187 -23.83 4.28 -5.54
C ARG A 187 -25.14 5.03 -5.54
N ASN A 188 -25.26 6.10 -6.33
CA ASN A 188 -26.50 6.87 -6.49
C ASN A 188 -27.18 7.28 -5.17
N GLY A 189 -26.41 7.66 -4.16
CA GLY A 189 -26.95 8.08 -2.87
C GLY A 189 -27.34 6.92 -1.93
N GLN A 190 -27.04 5.65 -2.27
CA GLN A 190 -27.37 4.48 -1.49
C GLN A 190 -26.16 3.56 -1.31
N ARG A 191 -26.15 2.80 -0.21
CA ARG A 191 -25.19 1.74 0.09
C ARG A 191 -25.79 0.38 -0.21
#